data_f46123d0572fd0963fa5f123b5688b12
#
_entry.id   f46123d0572fd0963fa5f123b5688b12
#
_cell.length_a   1.000
_cell.length_b   1.000
_cell.length_c   1.000
_cell.angle_alpha   90.00
_cell.angle_beta   90.00
_cell.angle_gamma   90.00
#
_symmetry.space_group_name_H-M   'P 1'
#
loop_
_entity.id
_entity.type
_entity.pdbx_description
1 polymer ?
#
loop_
_entity_poly.entity_id
_entity_poly.type
_entity_poly.pdbx_seq_one_letter_code
_entity_poly.pdbx_strand_id
1 'polypeptide(L)'
;VTEIPDDVEARADIIRACQRAHAPTMINSHAHFRSLVEFARQLYIDGELDSLRISYLSRQFFIDLLVWYHLAWIATSIRQNDHRIAQLMEREHNFTPADQKLLLEVMADVVEGILPRYRALSEAGQIELAMTPYGHPIVPLLIDFKSMHDAQPMAPAPIYPEYPGGEERARWHMARGLDIFTAHFGKSPVGVWLSEGAISSAAVKLLDEFDIAWTASGEGVWRASCEASKVPAAQMKNKKALYHMMQHDDCRCSLFFRDDGLSDLIGFQYKDWKAEDAAEDFCRHLETISSFMVDEAGDKVITVILDGENAWEYYPDNGYQFLQALYRKLTTHPDLVMSTFSDLLPAVEPTTVIPLPVLKAGSWVYGSFSTWIGDKDKNAAWDLLVEAKMCFDRVVSSGVLSQQKLARATEQLAVCEGSDWFWWFGDFNPSDSVRDFDQLFRRHLIRLYQLLEKIPPQKLKNPVSHGGGDAENAGTMRRN
;
A
#
# COMPACT_ATOMS: atom_id res chain seq x y z
N VAL A 1 12.76 -0.52 -22.29
CA VAL A 1 13.95 0.35 -22.35
C VAL A 1 14.89 -0.05 -23.49
N THR A 2 15.07 -1.32 -23.79
CA THR A 2 16.04 -1.81 -24.79
C THR A 2 15.52 -1.81 -26.22
N GLU A 3 14.21 -1.95 -26.42
CA GLU A 3 13.59 -1.96 -27.74
C GLU A 3 12.54 -0.85 -27.85
N ILE A 4 12.75 0.07 -28.79
CA ILE A 4 11.76 1.07 -29.13
C ILE A 4 10.86 0.48 -30.22
N PRO A 5 9.53 0.39 -30.01
CA PRO A 5 8.61 -0.17 -31.01
C PRO A 5 8.57 0.70 -32.25
N ASP A 6 8.28 0.05 -33.39
CA ASP A 6 8.01 0.77 -34.65
C ASP A 6 6.55 1.21 -34.75
N ASP A 7 5.66 0.56 -34.01
CA ASP A 7 4.24 0.89 -33.94
C ASP A 7 4.01 2.26 -33.28
N VAL A 8 3.23 3.10 -33.96
CA VAL A 8 2.99 4.49 -33.54
C VAL A 8 2.19 4.58 -32.27
N GLU A 9 1.22 3.70 -32.07
CA GLU A 9 0.40 3.69 -30.84
C GLU A 9 1.24 3.26 -29.63
N ALA A 10 2.08 2.24 -29.78
CA ALA A 10 3.01 1.84 -28.73
C ALA A 10 4.03 2.96 -28.38
N ARG A 11 4.44 3.79 -29.37
CA ARG A 11 5.25 4.99 -29.14
C ARG A 11 4.48 6.08 -28.39
N ALA A 12 3.18 6.26 -28.72
CA ALA A 12 2.31 7.18 -27.99
C ALA A 12 2.16 6.74 -26.53
N ASP A 13 2.03 5.43 -26.26
CA ASP A 13 1.97 4.88 -24.90
C ASP A 13 3.24 5.18 -24.10
N ILE A 14 4.41 5.10 -24.70
CA ILE A 14 5.68 5.48 -24.06
C ILE A 14 5.66 6.96 -23.64
N ILE A 15 5.20 7.85 -24.53
CA ILE A 15 5.09 9.28 -24.22
C ILE A 15 4.12 9.49 -23.05
N ARG A 16 2.91 8.92 -23.13
CA ARG A 16 1.91 9.01 -22.06
C ARG A 16 2.45 8.51 -20.72
N ALA A 17 3.11 7.36 -20.73
CA ALA A 17 3.69 6.78 -19.51
C ALA A 17 4.78 7.68 -18.90
N CYS A 18 5.70 8.22 -19.70
CA CYS A 18 6.77 9.09 -19.21
C CYS A 18 6.25 10.44 -18.65
N GLN A 19 5.10 10.92 -19.15
CA GLN A 19 4.47 12.15 -18.68
C GLN A 19 3.73 12.00 -17.34
N ARG A 20 3.53 10.77 -16.84
CA ARG A 20 2.91 10.51 -15.54
C ARG A 20 3.84 10.80 -14.35
N ALA A 21 5.14 10.93 -14.57
CA ALA A 21 6.06 11.34 -13.50
C ALA A 21 5.66 12.70 -12.92
N HIS A 22 5.79 12.85 -11.59
CA HIS A 22 5.42 14.10 -10.91
C HIS A 22 6.24 15.28 -11.45
N ALA A 23 5.55 16.24 -12.08
CA ALA A 23 6.23 17.30 -12.81
C ALA A 23 7.14 18.18 -11.94
N PRO A 24 6.71 18.68 -10.73
CA PRO A 24 7.54 19.56 -9.92
C PRO A 24 8.86 18.92 -9.45
N THR A 25 8.82 17.70 -8.95
CA THR A 25 9.94 17.04 -8.25
C THR A 25 10.76 16.10 -9.14
N MET A 26 10.14 15.51 -10.18
CA MET A 26 10.80 14.51 -11.03
C MET A 26 11.12 15.05 -12.43
N ILE A 27 10.18 15.72 -13.10
CA ILE A 27 10.44 16.24 -14.46
C ILE A 27 11.23 17.54 -14.40
N ASN A 28 10.75 18.52 -13.64
CA ASN A 28 11.32 19.88 -13.64
C ASN A 28 12.69 19.96 -12.94
N SER A 29 13.02 19.01 -12.07
CA SER A 29 14.32 18.91 -11.40
C SER A 29 15.45 18.50 -12.35
N HIS A 30 15.13 17.93 -13.52
CA HIS A 30 16.10 17.49 -14.53
C HIS A 30 15.89 18.23 -15.84
N ALA A 31 16.80 19.16 -16.18
CA ALA A 31 16.65 20.05 -17.33
C ALA A 31 16.42 19.31 -18.66
N HIS A 32 17.16 18.24 -18.92
CA HIS A 32 17.02 17.44 -20.15
C HIS A 32 15.70 16.66 -20.19
N PHE A 33 15.28 16.05 -19.07
CA PHE A 33 13.99 15.36 -18.99
C PHE A 33 12.84 16.34 -19.21
N ARG A 34 12.89 17.50 -18.55
CA ARG A 34 11.91 18.57 -18.77
C ARG A 34 11.80 18.97 -20.24
N SER A 35 12.94 19.20 -20.92
CA SER A 35 12.96 19.58 -22.34
C SER A 35 12.33 18.51 -23.24
N LEU A 36 12.59 17.22 -22.98
CA LEU A 36 11.98 16.11 -23.71
C LEU A 36 10.47 16.04 -23.50
N VAL A 37 10.00 16.22 -22.25
CA VAL A 37 8.58 16.23 -21.93
C VAL A 37 7.86 17.45 -22.50
N GLU A 38 8.47 18.64 -22.44
CA GLU A 38 7.94 19.86 -23.05
C GLU A 38 7.82 19.73 -24.57
N PHE A 39 8.82 19.12 -25.22
CA PHE A 39 8.74 18.79 -26.62
C PHE A 39 7.62 17.78 -26.92
N ALA A 40 7.49 16.73 -26.12
CA ALA A 40 6.42 15.75 -26.27
C ALA A 40 5.01 16.37 -26.13
N ARG A 41 4.85 17.40 -25.29
CA ARG A 41 3.57 18.13 -25.15
C ARG A 41 3.15 18.87 -26.43
N GLN A 42 4.11 19.25 -27.28
CA GLN A 42 3.82 19.90 -28.57
C GLN A 42 3.30 18.91 -29.62
N LEU A 43 3.33 17.63 -29.36
CA LEU A 43 2.81 16.58 -30.26
C LEU A 43 1.30 16.41 -30.16
N TYR A 44 0.65 17.02 -29.16
CA TYR A 44 -0.80 16.95 -28.99
C TYR A 44 -1.52 17.91 -29.96
N ILE A 45 -2.63 17.45 -30.52
CA ILE A 45 -3.62 18.22 -31.28
C ILE A 45 -4.98 17.90 -30.67
N ASP A 46 -5.75 18.92 -30.31
CA ASP A 46 -7.09 18.77 -29.71
C ASP A 46 -7.14 17.79 -28.50
N GLY A 47 -6.06 17.73 -27.73
CA GLY A 47 -5.96 16.85 -26.54
C GLY A 47 -5.47 15.44 -26.81
N GLU A 48 -5.27 15.05 -28.07
CA GLU A 48 -4.78 13.74 -28.48
C GLU A 48 -3.39 13.80 -29.07
N LEU A 49 -2.58 12.75 -28.86
CA LEU A 49 -1.24 12.62 -29.48
C LEU A 49 -1.40 12.38 -30.98
N ASP A 50 -0.84 13.26 -31.78
CA ASP A 50 -0.88 13.19 -33.23
C ASP A 50 0.04 12.10 -33.78
N SER A 51 -0.54 11.07 -34.37
CA SER A 51 0.17 9.90 -34.91
C SER A 51 1.17 10.25 -36.00
N LEU A 52 0.89 11.27 -36.83
CA LEU A 52 1.81 11.71 -37.88
C LEU A 52 3.05 12.35 -37.26
N ARG A 53 2.91 13.25 -36.28
CA ARG A 53 4.02 13.87 -35.58
C ARG A 53 4.90 12.82 -34.88
N ILE A 54 4.28 11.84 -34.21
CA ILE A 54 4.98 10.73 -33.56
C ILE A 54 5.78 9.91 -34.57
N SER A 55 5.25 9.65 -35.77
CA SER A 55 5.92 8.85 -36.79
C SER A 55 7.23 9.50 -37.28
N TYR A 56 7.39 10.82 -37.16
CA TYR A 56 8.62 11.56 -37.50
C TYR A 56 9.64 11.58 -36.34
N LEU A 57 9.29 11.13 -35.13
CA LEU A 57 10.26 11.14 -34.05
C LEU A 57 11.35 10.09 -34.25
N SER A 58 12.59 10.50 -34.00
CA SER A 58 13.72 9.59 -34.07
C SER A 58 13.63 8.51 -32.94
N ARG A 59 14.22 7.36 -33.19
CA ARG A 59 14.43 6.35 -32.15
C ARG A 59 15.17 6.92 -30.93
N GLN A 60 16.12 7.84 -31.18
CA GLN A 60 16.92 8.46 -30.12
C GLN A 60 16.06 9.27 -29.13
N PHE A 61 15.04 9.97 -29.62
CA PHE A 61 14.11 10.68 -28.73
C PHE A 61 13.48 9.76 -27.68
N PHE A 62 12.99 8.60 -28.10
CA PHE A 62 12.38 7.64 -27.18
C PHE A 62 13.40 7.00 -26.23
N ILE A 63 14.64 6.76 -26.70
CA ILE A 63 15.71 6.26 -25.84
C ILE A 63 16.01 7.28 -24.75
N ASP A 64 16.25 8.53 -25.10
CA ASP A 64 16.57 9.58 -24.14
C ASP A 64 15.41 9.84 -23.17
N LEU A 65 14.17 9.85 -23.67
CA LEU A 65 12.97 10.00 -22.85
C LEU A 65 12.83 8.87 -21.80
N LEU A 66 12.98 7.61 -22.21
CA LEU A 66 12.90 6.46 -21.32
C LEU A 66 14.04 6.40 -20.31
N VAL A 67 15.27 6.70 -20.73
CA VAL A 67 16.42 6.73 -19.81
C VAL A 67 16.21 7.80 -18.74
N TRP A 68 15.84 9.02 -19.13
CA TRP A 68 15.56 10.08 -18.16
C TRP A 68 14.37 9.78 -17.25
N TYR A 69 13.31 9.17 -17.78
CA TYR A 69 12.19 8.73 -16.95
C TYR A 69 12.66 7.82 -15.81
N HIS A 70 13.45 6.80 -16.12
CA HIS A 70 13.95 5.88 -15.09
C HIS A 70 14.99 6.54 -14.16
N LEU A 71 15.88 7.41 -14.69
CA LEU A 71 16.81 8.15 -13.84
C LEU A 71 16.10 9.06 -12.84
N ALA A 72 14.96 9.66 -13.21
CA ALA A 72 14.16 10.47 -12.31
C ALA A 72 13.53 9.65 -11.17
N TRP A 73 13.23 8.38 -11.40
CA TRP A 73 12.72 7.45 -10.37
C TRP A 73 13.81 6.84 -9.48
N ILE A 74 15.08 6.86 -9.89
CA ILE A 74 16.17 6.35 -9.05
C ILE A 74 16.28 7.20 -7.79
N ALA A 75 16.29 6.53 -6.62
CA ALA A 75 16.39 7.18 -5.33
C ALA A 75 17.63 8.07 -5.21
N THR A 76 17.52 9.22 -4.56
CA THR A 76 18.60 10.18 -4.38
C THR A 76 19.85 9.55 -3.75
N SER A 77 19.69 8.64 -2.80
CA SER A 77 20.81 7.90 -2.20
C SER A 77 21.60 7.08 -3.21
N ILE A 78 20.94 6.48 -4.20
CA ILE A 78 21.59 5.74 -5.27
C ILE A 78 22.26 6.71 -6.25
N ARG A 79 21.58 7.79 -6.66
CA ARG A 79 22.14 8.81 -7.54
C ARG A 79 23.43 9.44 -7.00
N GLN A 80 23.53 9.58 -5.68
CA GLN A 80 24.71 10.15 -5.01
C GLN A 80 25.87 9.17 -4.83
N ASN A 81 25.59 7.86 -4.74
CA ASN A 81 26.59 6.88 -4.34
C ASN A 81 26.95 5.86 -5.45
N ASP A 82 26.16 5.74 -6.53
CA ASP A 82 26.46 4.84 -7.64
C ASP A 82 27.07 5.61 -8.81
N HIS A 83 28.35 5.36 -9.08
CA HIS A 83 29.11 6.03 -10.16
C HIS A 83 28.51 5.77 -11.55
N ARG A 84 27.83 4.64 -11.75
CA ARG A 84 27.18 4.31 -13.02
C ARG A 84 26.03 5.27 -13.32
N ILE A 85 25.24 5.60 -12.28
CA ILE A 85 24.16 6.59 -12.39
C ILE A 85 24.73 7.99 -12.59
N ALA A 86 25.78 8.38 -11.87
CA ALA A 86 26.45 9.66 -12.08
C ALA A 86 26.94 9.81 -13.53
N GLN A 87 27.54 8.75 -14.09
CA GLN A 87 27.98 8.73 -15.48
C GLN A 87 26.83 8.92 -16.49
N LEU A 88 25.67 8.27 -16.24
CA LEU A 88 24.49 8.43 -17.09
C LEU A 88 23.92 9.85 -16.99
N MET A 89 23.89 10.44 -15.79
CA MET A 89 23.41 11.81 -15.60
C MET A 89 24.33 12.85 -16.25
N GLU A 90 25.66 12.67 -16.21
CA GLU A 90 26.65 13.53 -16.88
C GLU A 90 26.57 13.47 -18.42
N ARG A 91 26.11 12.34 -18.99
CA ARG A 91 25.92 12.20 -20.44
C ARG A 91 24.79 13.08 -20.97
N GLU A 92 23.76 13.29 -20.18
CA GLU A 92 22.60 14.15 -20.41
C GLU A 92 21.70 13.76 -21.61
N HIS A 93 22.25 13.38 -22.75
CA HIS A 93 21.51 13.02 -23.98
C HIS A 93 22.30 12.06 -24.89
N ASN A 94 21.65 11.57 -25.95
CA ASN A 94 22.24 10.63 -26.93
C ASN A 94 22.69 9.33 -26.25
N PHE A 95 21.86 8.80 -25.37
CA PHE A 95 22.14 7.53 -24.72
C PHE A 95 22.25 6.39 -25.72
N THR A 96 23.24 5.55 -25.52
CA THR A 96 23.52 4.39 -26.35
C THR A 96 22.83 3.14 -25.84
N PRO A 97 22.77 2.05 -26.62
CA PRO A 97 22.32 0.75 -26.09
C PRO A 97 23.13 0.23 -24.90
N ALA A 98 24.41 0.60 -24.81
CA ALA A 98 25.24 0.27 -23.65
C ALA A 98 24.78 1.05 -22.39
N ASP A 99 24.40 2.31 -22.53
CA ASP A 99 23.85 3.12 -21.42
C ASP A 99 22.50 2.58 -20.94
N GLN A 100 21.63 2.20 -21.87
CA GLN A 100 20.35 1.56 -21.54
C GLN A 100 20.57 0.25 -20.75
N LYS A 101 21.53 -0.58 -21.18
CA LYS A 101 21.89 -1.82 -20.49
C LYS A 101 22.44 -1.53 -19.09
N LEU A 102 23.34 -0.55 -18.98
CA LEU A 102 23.90 -0.13 -17.69
C LEU A 102 22.82 0.32 -16.71
N LEU A 103 21.85 1.12 -17.17
CA LEU A 103 20.71 1.54 -16.35
C LEU A 103 19.90 0.34 -15.86
N LEU A 104 19.59 -0.61 -16.74
CA LEU A 104 18.86 -1.83 -16.36
C LEU A 104 19.64 -2.70 -15.38
N GLU A 105 20.97 -2.80 -15.52
CA GLU A 105 21.83 -3.50 -14.55
C GLU A 105 21.73 -2.83 -13.17
N VAL A 106 21.83 -1.51 -13.09
CA VAL A 106 21.67 -0.80 -11.81
C VAL A 106 20.27 -1.02 -11.21
N MET A 107 19.22 -0.95 -12.03
CA MET A 107 17.86 -1.21 -11.56
C MET A 107 17.72 -2.64 -11.02
N ALA A 108 18.30 -3.62 -11.72
CA ALA A 108 18.31 -5.02 -11.26
C ALA A 108 19.06 -5.18 -9.93
N ASP A 109 20.27 -4.61 -9.81
CA ASP A 109 21.08 -4.64 -8.58
C ASP A 109 20.31 -4.04 -7.39
N VAL A 110 19.62 -2.90 -7.61
CA VAL A 110 18.81 -2.24 -6.57
C VAL A 110 17.67 -3.16 -6.13
N VAL A 111 16.91 -3.71 -7.08
CA VAL A 111 15.75 -4.58 -6.78
C VAL A 111 16.21 -5.87 -6.08
N GLU A 112 17.26 -6.54 -6.59
CA GLU A 112 17.83 -7.75 -5.99
C GLU A 112 18.39 -7.49 -4.59
N GLY A 113 18.90 -6.29 -4.33
CA GLY A 113 19.47 -5.88 -3.06
C GLY A 113 18.45 -5.57 -1.96
N ILE A 114 17.16 -5.38 -2.28
CA ILE A 114 16.14 -4.93 -1.29
C ILE A 114 15.95 -5.94 -0.15
N LEU A 115 15.61 -7.18 -0.46
CA LEU A 115 15.34 -8.20 0.56
C LEU A 115 16.58 -8.54 1.41
N PRO A 116 17.80 -8.73 0.84
CA PRO A 116 19.02 -8.89 1.63
C PRO A 116 19.29 -7.72 2.56
N ARG A 117 19.02 -6.49 2.13
CA ARG A 117 19.21 -5.27 2.94
C ARG A 117 18.24 -5.23 4.12
N TYR A 118 16.95 -5.49 3.90
CA TYR A 118 15.97 -5.59 4.98
C TYR A 118 16.36 -6.68 5.99
N ARG A 119 16.80 -7.83 5.50
CA ARG A 119 17.28 -8.91 6.37
C ARG A 119 18.45 -8.46 7.23
N ALA A 120 19.48 -7.86 6.63
CA ALA A 120 20.67 -7.39 7.35
C ALA A 120 20.32 -6.33 8.42
N LEU A 121 19.45 -5.36 8.09
CA LEU A 121 18.99 -4.34 9.04
C LEU A 121 18.20 -4.95 10.22
N SER A 122 17.38 -5.95 9.94
CA SER A 122 16.62 -6.65 10.96
C SER A 122 17.51 -7.56 11.85
N GLU A 123 18.52 -8.21 11.28
CA GLU A 123 19.53 -8.98 12.03
C GLU A 123 20.40 -8.09 12.91
N ALA A 124 20.67 -6.85 12.46
CA ALA A 124 21.39 -5.82 13.23
C ALA A 124 20.51 -5.16 14.31
N GLY A 125 19.23 -5.50 14.41
CA GLY A 125 18.31 -4.88 15.38
C GLY A 125 17.97 -3.41 15.10
N GLN A 126 18.19 -2.93 13.86
CA GLN A 126 17.88 -1.55 13.48
C GLN A 126 16.44 -1.36 13.05
N ILE A 127 15.78 -2.42 12.59
CA ILE A 127 14.38 -2.42 12.19
C ILE A 127 13.69 -3.70 12.66
N GLU A 128 12.38 -3.61 12.87
CA GLU A 128 11.48 -4.74 12.94
C GLU A 128 10.79 -4.93 11.59
N LEU A 129 10.67 -6.18 11.14
CA LEU A 129 9.92 -6.53 9.92
C LEU A 129 8.56 -7.09 10.33
N ALA A 130 7.50 -6.48 9.86
CA ALA A 130 6.13 -6.96 9.95
C ALA A 130 5.69 -7.57 8.62
N MET A 131 4.67 -8.42 8.66
CA MET A 131 4.10 -9.07 7.50
C MET A 131 2.71 -8.52 7.20
N THR A 132 2.35 -8.53 5.92
CA THR A 132 0.97 -8.39 5.45
C THR A 132 0.50 -9.75 4.90
N PRO A 133 -0.77 -10.15 5.06
CA PRO A 133 -1.29 -11.40 4.50
C PRO A 133 -1.04 -11.52 3.00
N TYR A 134 -0.68 -12.72 2.54
CA TYR A 134 -0.43 -12.99 1.13
C TYR A 134 -1.59 -12.53 0.25
N GLY A 135 -1.29 -11.92 -0.89
CA GLY A 135 -2.30 -11.42 -1.82
C GLY A 135 -3.08 -10.19 -1.35
N HIS A 136 -2.75 -9.65 -0.18
CA HIS A 136 -3.30 -8.39 0.34
C HIS A 136 -4.84 -8.31 0.40
N PRO A 137 -5.55 -9.34 0.94
CA PRO A 137 -7.01 -9.29 1.05
C PRO A 137 -7.46 -8.42 2.23
N ILE A 138 -8.65 -7.83 2.15
CA ILE A 138 -9.31 -7.24 3.33
C ILE A 138 -9.86 -8.38 4.20
N VAL A 139 -9.05 -8.85 5.14
CA VAL A 139 -9.33 -10.03 5.97
C VAL A 139 -10.69 -9.98 6.65
N PRO A 140 -11.11 -8.86 7.31
CA PRO A 140 -12.44 -8.78 7.90
C PRO A 140 -13.58 -9.05 6.91
N LEU A 141 -13.47 -8.58 5.67
CA LEU A 141 -14.49 -8.76 4.63
C LEU A 141 -14.49 -10.18 4.06
N LEU A 142 -13.33 -10.84 3.97
CA LEU A 142 -13.30 -12.27 3.63
C LEU A 142 -14.04 -13.10 4.69
N ILE A 143 -13.85 -12.80 5.97
CA ILE A 143 -14.45 -13.55 7.08
C ILE A 143 -15.95 -13.27 7.17
N ASP A 144 -16.36 -12.00 7.16
CA ASP A 144 -17.77 -11.61 7.30
C ASP A 144 -18.04 -10.24 6.64
N PHE A 145 -18.84 -10.22 5.58
CA PHE A 145 -19.28 -8.97 4.94
C PHE A 145 -20.05 -8.04 5.89
N LYS A 146 -20.74 -8.59 6.90
CA LYS A 146 -21.50 -7.77 7.86
C LYS A 146 -20.61 -6.88 8.72
N SER A 147 -19.33 -7.18 8.81
CA SER A 147 -18.36 -6.31 9.51
C SER A 147 -18.33 -4.89 8.96
N MET A 148 -18.70 -4.68 7.68
CA MET A 148 -18.83 -3.34 7.08
C MET A 148 -19.86 -2.46 7.81
N HIS A 149 -20.87 -3.05 8.40
CA HIS A 149 -21.95 -2.31 9.06
C HIS A 149 -21.57 -1.74 10.43
N ASP A 150 -20.41 -2.10 10.97
CA ASP A 150 -19.89 -1.50 12.21
C ASP A 150 -19.64 0.01 12.04
N ALA A 151 -19.08 0.42 10.90
CA ALA A 151 -18.83 1.82 10.58
C ALA A 151 -19.88 2.42 9.62
N GLN A 152 -20.54 1.59 8.80
CA GLN A 152 -21.49 2.00 7.78
C GLN A 152 -22.82 1.19 7.89
N PRO A 153 -23.65 1.44 8.92
CA PRO A 153 -24.85 0.63 9.21
C PRO A 153 -25.85 0.53 8.05
N MET A 154 -25.90 1.53 7.18
CA MET A 154 -26.88 1.63 6.08
C MET A 154 -26.28 1.36 4.70
N ALA A 155 -24.99 1.00 4.60
CA ALA A 155 -24.36 0.73 3.31
C ALA A 155 -24.98 -0.52 2.66
N PRO A 156 -25.24 -0.49 1.34
CA PRO A 156 -25.74 -1.68 0.62
C PRO A 156 -24.67 -2.78 0.61
N ALA A 157 -25.11 -4.01 0.82
CA ALA A 157 -24.24 -5.19 0.74
C ALA A 157 -24.26 -5.80 -0.67
N PRO A 158 -23.28 -6.67 -1.01
CA PRO A 158 -23.35 -7.55 -2.18
C PRO A 158 -24.62 -8.40 -2.20
N ILE A 159 -24.98 -8.94 -3.36
CA ILE A 159 -26.13 -9.85 -3.51
C ILE A 159 -25.92 -11.12 -2.69
N TYR A 160 -24.71 -11.66 -2.71
CA TYR A 160 -24.32 -12.76 -1.87
C TYR A 160 -24.07 -12.28 -0.43
N PRO A 161 -24.64 -12.94 0.59
CA PRO A 161 -24.57 -12.47 1.97
C PRO A 161 -23.21 -12.68 2.65
N GLU A 162 -22.34 -13.53 2.05
CA GLU A 162 -21.06 -13.93 2.61
C GLU A 162 -20.09 -14.40 1.52
N TYR A 163 -18.81 -14.38 1.83
CA TYR A 163 -17.77 -15.02 1.02
C TYR A 163 -17.61 -16.49 1.46
N PRO A 164 -17.87 -17.48 0.59
CA PRO A 164 -17.87 -18.89 1.00
C PRO A 164 -16.51 -19.34 1.51
N GLY A 165 -16.47 -19.91 2.74
CA GLY A 165 -15.23 -20.38 3.38
C GLY A 165 -14.21 -19.26 3.59
N GLY A 166 -14.66 -18.03 3.87
CA GLY A 166 -13.80 -16.86 3.99
C GLY A 166 -12.79 -16.97 5.13
N GLU A 167 -13.16 -17.58 6.24
CA GLU A 167 -12.26 -17.79 7.37
C GLU A 167 -11.09 -18.75 7.02
N GLU A 168 -11.37 -19.84 6.30
CA GLU A 168 -10.32 -20.74 5.80
C GLU A 168 -9.43 -20.05 4.76
N ARG A 169 -10.01 -19.16 3.94
CA ARG A 169 -9.21 -18.36 3.00
C ARG A 169 -8.32 -17.37 3.74
N ALA A 170 -8.83 -16.70 4.76
CA ALA A 170 -8.04 -15.81 5.62
C ALA A 170 -6.87 -16.56 6.28
N ARG A 171 -7.11 -17.75 6.84
CA ARG A 171 -6.03 -18.63 7.38
C ARG A 171 -5.03 -19.00 6.30
N TRP A 172 -5.48 -19.32 5.10
CA TRP A 172 -4.57 -19.66 4.00
C TRP A 172 -3.67 -18.48 3.62
N HIS A 173 -4.22 -17.25 3.52
CA HIS A 173 -3.43 -16.05 3.24
C HIS A 173 -2.40 -15.76 4.35
N MET A 174 -2.79 -15.94 5.60
CA MET A 174 -1.87 -15.80 6.74
C MET A 174 -0.75 -16.84 6.68
N ALA A 175 -1.07 -18.13 6.56
CA ALA A 175 -0.09 -19.21 6.51
C ALA A 175 0.88 -19.03 5.31
N ARG A 176 0.34 -18.71 4.13
CA ARG A 176 1.14 -18.49 2.94
C ARG A 176 2.07 -17.28 3.07
N GLY A 177 1.60 -16.20 3.69
CA GLY A 177 2.43 -15.02 4.01
C GLY A 177 3.57 -15.38 4.95
N LEU A 178 3.30 -16.15 6.02
CA LEU A 178 4.30 -16.61 6.98
C LEU A 178 5.36 -17.50 6.32
N ASP A 179 4.95 -18.42 5.45
CA ASP A 179 5.90 -19.27 4.70
C ASP A 179 6.87 -18.45 3.88
N ILE A 180 6.34 -17.48 3.12
CA ILE A 180 7.14 -16.59 2.27
C ILE A 180 8.05 -15.71 3.13
N PHE A 181 7.49 -15.07 4.16
CA PHE A 181 8.25 -14.21 5.06
C PHE A 181 9.43 -14.98 5.70
N THR A 182 9.15 -16.15 6.26
CA THR A 182 10.16 -16.98 6.90
C THR A 182 11.22 -17.47 5.91
N ALA A 183 10.82 -17.81 4.68
CA ALA A 183 11.77 -18.23 3.63
C ALA A 183 12.75 -17.09 3.26
N HIS A 184 12.28 -15.83 3.24
CA HIS A 184 13.14 -14.70 2.89
C HIS A 184 13.96 -14.15 4.07
N PHE A 185 13.39 -14.13 5.27
CA PHE A 185 14.00 -13.46 6.43
C PHE A 185 14.54 -14.42 7.50
N GLY A 186 14.31 -15.74 7.37
CA GLY A 186 14.86 -16.77 8.27
C GLY A 186 14.23 -16.79 9.66
N LYS A 187 13.20 -15.98 9.92
CA LYS A 187 12.45 -15.92 11.18
C LYS A 187 10.98 -15.59 10.90
N SER A 188 10.09 -15.95 11.81
CA SER A 188 8.70 -15.54 11.74
C SER A 188 8.55 -14.06 12.13
N PRO A 189 7.56 -13.32 11.57
CA PRO A 189 7.26 -11.98 12.02
C PRO A 189 6.65 -12.02 13.43
N VAL A 190 6.94 -11.01 14.24
CA VAL A 190 6.31 -10.83 15.55
C VAL A 190 4.98 -10.12 15.41
N GLY A 191 4.90 -9.20 14.46
CA GLY A 191 3.72 -8.40 14.18
C GLY A 191 3.23 -8.52 12.74
N VAL A 192 1.96 -8.21 12.56
CA VAL A 192 1.27 -8.20 11.27
C VAL A 192 0.55 -6.87 11.08
N TRP A 193 0.86 -6.19 10.00
CA TRP A 193 0.00 -5.15 9.45
C TRP A 193 -1.02 -5.82 8.54
N LEU A 194 -2.24 -6.03 9.03
CA LEU A 194 -3.32 -6.51 8.15
C LEU A 194 -3.52 -5.53 7.00
N SER A 195 -3.81 -6.05 5.81
CA SER A 195 -4.00 -5.26 4.60
C SER A 195 -4.86 -4.03 4.88
N GLU A 196 -4.35 -2.83 4.56
CA GLU A 196 -5.00 -1.55 4.81
C GLU A 196 -5.32 -1.26 6.30
N GLY A 197 -4.58 -1.85 7.24
CA GLY A 197 -4.89 -1.74 8.65
C GLY A 197 -6.31 -2.19 9.00
N ALA A 198 -6.89 -3.05 8.17
CA ALA A 198 -8.26 -3.53 8.29
C ALA A 198 -8.36 -4.58 9.40
N ILE A 199 -9.01 -4.23 10.50
CA ILE A 199 -9.20 -5.11 11.66
C ILE A 199 -10.68 -5.36 11.98
N SER A 200 -10.93 -6.46 12.66
CA SER A 200 -12.19 -6.81 13.31
C SER A 200 -11.91 -7.79 14.45
N SER A 201 -12.87 -8.02 15.33
CA SER A 201 -12.70 -9.03 16.41
C SER A 201 -12.30 -10.40 15.86
N ALA A 202 -12.92 -10.85 14.76
CA ALA A 202 -12.59 -12.13 14.13
C ALA A 202 -11.19 -12.14 13.54
N ALA A 203 -10.75 -11.02 12.92
CA ALA A 203 -9.40 -10.90 12.37
C ALA A 203 -8.32 -10.91 13.46
N VAL A 204 -8.55 -10.24 14.61
CA VAL A 204 -7.59 -10.26 15.72
C VAL A 204 -7.50 -11.65 16.36
N LYS A 205 -8.64 -12.37 16.51
CA LYS A 205 -8.63 -13.76 16.96
C LYS A 205 -7.87 -14.69 16.00
N LEU A 206 -7.99 -14.45 14.69
CA LEU A 206 -7.19 -15.17 13.70
C LEU A 206 -5.68 -14.93 13.89
N LEU A 207 -5.25 -13.70 14.22
CA LEU A 207 -3.84 -13.41 14.50
C LEU A 207 -3.31 -14.21 15.71
N ASP A 208 -4.13 -14.39 16.73
CA ASP A 208 -3.79 -15.23 17.90
C ASP A 208 -3.54 -16.70 17.54
N GLU A 209 -4.25 -17.25 16.54
CA GLU A 209 -4.03 -18.62 16.06
C GLU A 209 -2.61 -18.79 15.46
N PHE A 210 -2.02 -17.71 14.98
CA PHE A 210 -0.67 -17.68 14.38
C PHE A 210 0.39 -17.12 15.33
N ASP A 211 0.10 -16.99 16.62
CA ASP A 211 1.01 -16.44 17.64
C ASP A 211 1.58 -15.05 17.29
N ILE A 212 0.78 -14.22 16.62
CA ILE A 212 1.13 -12.83 16.31
C ILE A 212 0.95 -11.98 17.57
N ALA A 213 2.03 -11.30 17.95
CA ALA A 213 2.05 -10.55 19.22
C ALA A 213 1.46 -9.14 19.10
N TRP A 214 1.47 -8.52 17.91
CA TRP A 214 0.89 -7.20 17.71
C TRP A 214 0.32 -6.98 16.30
N THR A 215 -0.66 -6.09 16.24
CA THR A 215 -1.17 -5.50 14.99
C THR A 215 -1.50 -4.03 15.22
N ALA A 216 -1.76 -3.30 14.14
CA ALA A 216 -2.11 -1.89 14.23
C ALA A 216 -3.22 -1.51 13.24
N SER A 217 -3.88 -0.36 13.50
CA SER A 217 -4.93 0.20 12.63
C SER A 217 -4.95 1.73 12.72
N GLY A 218 -5.98 2.37 12.15
CA GLY A 218 -6.13 3.83 12.13
C GLY A 218 -6.88 4.42 13.32
N GLU A 219 -6.75 5.74 13.51
CA GLU A 219 -7.40 6.51 14.58
C GLU A 219 -8.94 6.42 14.52
N GLY A 220 -9.52 6.31 13.31
CA GLY A 220 -10.97 6.17 13.15
C GLY A 220 -11.51 4.90 13.82
N VAL A 221 -10.83 3.77 13.65
CA VAL A 221 -11.16 2.50 14.31
C VAL A 221 -10.97 2.59 15.83
N TRP A 222 -9.84 3.19 16.27
CA TRP A 222 -9.59 3.46 17.69
C TRP A 222 -10.74 4.24 18.33
N ARG A 223 -11.14 5.36 17.73
CA ARG A 223 -12.19 6.22 18.26
C ARG A 223 -13.52 5.49 18.41
N ALA A 224 -13.99 4.84 17.36
CA ALA A 224 -15.23 4.08 17.35
C ALA A 224 -15.22 2.94 18.39
N SER A 225 -14.10 2.26 18.52
CA SER A 225 -13.93 1.16 19.48
C SER A 225 -13.88 1.64 20.93
N CYS A 226 -13.16 2.72 21.21
CA CYS A 226 -13.12 3.34 22.54
C CYS A 226 -14.48 3.86 22.99
N GLU A 227 -15.22 4.51 22.10
CA GLU A 227 -16.58 4.98 22.35
C GLU A 227 -17.53 3.81 22.68
N ALA A 228 -17.49 2.75 21.87
CA ALA A 228 -18.28 1.53 22.09
C ALA A 228 -17.90 0.81 23.37
N SER A 229 -16.62 0.80 23.74
CA SER A 229 -16.08 0.23 24.97
C SER A 229 -16.27 1.13 26.19
N LYS A 230 -16.79 2.35 26.01
CA LYS A 230 -16.99 3.34 27.09
C LYS A 230 -15.71 3.72 27.81
N VAL A 231 -14.61 3.86 27.07
CA VAL A 231 -13.35 4.36 27.61
C VAL A 231 -13.58 5.74 28.28
N PRO A 232 -13.04 6.00 29.48
CA PRO A 232 -13.31 7.23 30.20
C PRO A 232 -13.01 8.49 29.41
N ALA A 233 -13.88 9.49 29.48
CA ALA A 233 -13.73 10.76 28.76
C ALA A 233 -12.39 11.48 29.06
N ALA A 234 -11.85 11.31 30.24
CA ALA A 234 -10.52 11.85 30.58
C ALA A 234 -9.41 11.26 29.72
N GLN A 235 -9.46 9.98 29.40
CA GLN A 235 -8.52 9.28 28.53
C GLN A 235 -8.75 9.59 27.04
N MET A 236 -9.98 9.93 26.67
CA MET A 236 -10.30 10.39 25.31
C MET A 236 -9.86 11.82 25.01
N LYS A 237 -9.77 12.65 26.08
CA LYS A 237 -9.30 14.02 25.97
C LYS A 237 -7.85 14.06 25.49
N ASN A 238 -7.56 14.91 24.50
CA ASN A 238 -6.26 15.02 23.84
C ASN A 238 -5.74 13.67 23.31
N LYS A 239 -6.64 12.75 22.96
CA LYS A 239 -6.31 11.41 22.47
C LYS A 239 -5.40 10.59 23.42
N LYS A 240 -5.43 10.84 24.73
CA LYS A 240 -4.49 10.18 25.67
C LYS A 240 -4.50 8.65 25.52
N ALA A 241 -5.69 8.03 25.40
CA ALA A 241 -5.81 6.60 25.20
C ALA A 241 -5.16 6.08 23.90
N LEU A 242 -5.02 6.93 22.87
CA LEU A 242 -4.36 6.57 21.61
C LEU A 242 -2.87 6.21 21.80
N TYR A 243 -2.24 6.83 22.79
CA TYR A 243 -0.82 6.67 23.07
C TYR A 243 -0.52 5.55 24.08
N HIS A 244 -1.43 4.60 24.21
CA HIS A 244 -1.26 3.39 25.02
C HIS A 244 -1.49 2.14 24.17
N MET A 245 -0.84 1.06 24.58
CA MET A 245 -1.14 -0.26 24.07
C MET A 245 -2.58 -0.67 24.49
N MET A 246 -3.32 -1.29 23.60
CA MET A 246 -4.67 -1.78 23.86
C MET A 246 -4.75 -3.28 23.67
N GLN A 247 -5.74 -3.89 24.31
CA GLN A 247 -6.00 -5.33 24.22
C GLN A 247 -7.50 -5.59 24.07
N HIS A 248 -7.86 -6.41 23.09
CA HIS A 248 -9.24 -6.77 22.81
C HIS A 248 -9.59 -8.09 23.46
N ASP A 249 -10.57 -8.08 24.37
CA ASP A 249 -11.02 -9.27 25.13
C ASP A 249 -9.86 -10.10 25.68
N ASP A 250 -9.93 -11.43 25.53
CA ASP A 250 -8.90 -12.38 25.91
C ASP A 250 -7.84 -12.61 24.81
N CYS A 251 -7.81 -11.78 23.75
CA CYS A 251 -6.81 -11.89 22.69
C CYS A 251 -5.41 -11.55 23.21
N ARG A 252 -4.40 -12.34 22.81
CA ARG A 252 -2.99 -12.09 23.17
C ARG A 252 -2.36 -11.01 22.30
N CYS A 253 -2.89 -10.83 21.09
CA CYS A 253 -2.41 -9.84 20.14
C CYS A 253 -2.67 -8.41 20.65
N SER A 254 -1.63 -7.65 20.84
CA SER A 254 -1.68 -6.25 21.24
C SER A 254 -2.07 -5.34 20.08
N LEU A 255 -2.85 -4.29 20.37
CA LEU A 255 -3.34 -3.35 19.37
C LEU A 255 -2.68 -2.00 19.56
N PHE A 256 -2.16 -1.45 18.45
CA PHE A 256 -1.66 -0.10 18.34
C PHE A 256 -2.46 0.69 17.32
N PHE A 257 -2.60 2.00 17.54
CA PHE A 257 -3.37 2.82 16.62
C PHE A 257 -2.56 4.04 16.19
N ARG A 258 -2.59 4.29 14.88
CA ARG A 258 -1.92 5.40 14.22
C ARG A 258 -2.48 6.73 14.71
N ASP A 259 -1.61 7.71 15.00
CA ASP A 259 -2.03 9.11 15.05
C ASP A 259 -2.16 9.64 13.61
N ASP A 260 -3.40 9.84 13.16
CA ASP A 260 -3.68 10.27 11.80
C ASP A 260 -3.11 11.67 11.54
N GLY A 261 -3.18 12.57 12.54
CA GLY A 261 -2.66 13.93 12.39
C GLY A 261 -1.16 13.95 12.13
N LEU A 262 -0.37 13.24 12.93
CA LEU A 262 1.09 13.16 12.77
C LEU A 262 1.48 12.48 11.45
N SER A 263 0.84 11.37 11.15
CA SER A 263 1.15 10.61 9.94
C SER A 263 0.80 11.40 8.68
N ASP A 264 -0.32 12.13 8.70
CA ASP A 264 -0.76 12.98 7.60
C ASP A 264 0.10 14.22 7.37
N LEU A 265 0.76 14.76 8.42
CA LEU A 265 1.77 15.80 8.24
C LEU A 265 2.88 15.32 7.29
N ILE A 266 3.39 14.13 7.52
CA ILE A 266 4.42 13.52 6.66
C ILE A 266 3.82 13.16 5.29
N GLY A 267 2.68 12.49 5.26
CA GLY A 267 2.07 12.02 4.01
C GLY A 267 1.68 13.14 3.03
N PHE A 268 1.24 14.31 3.53
CA PHE A 268 0.58 15.29 2.69
C PHE A 268 1.04 16.75 2.84
N GLN A 269 1.64 17.15 3.98
CA GLN A 269 1.94 18.56 4.24
C GLN A 269 3.43 18.90 4.09
N TYR A 270 4.30 18.11 4.70
CA TYR A 270 5.74 18.44 4.77
C TYR A 270 6.46 18.37 3.42
N LYS A 271 5.86 17.76 2.41
CA LYS A 271 6.39 17.77 1.03
C LYS A 271 6.61 19.19 0.49
N ASP A 272 5.85 20.17 0.98
CA ASP A 272 5.90 21.57 0.55
C ASP A 272 6.77 22.45 1.47
N TRP A 273 7.39 21.85 2.50
CA TRP A 273 8.19 22.56 3.49
C TRP A 273 9.70 22.36 3.24
N LYS A 274 10.51 23.22 3.84
CA LYS A 274 11.95 22.94 3.98
C LYS A 274 12.15 21.76 4.91
N ALA A 275 13.03 20.84 4.56
CA ALA A 275 13.27 19.59 5.28
C ALA A 275 13.57 19.79 6.77
N GLU A 276 14.42 20.75 7.13
CA GLU A 276 14.75 21.05 8.52
C GLU A 276 13.55 21.62 9.30
N ASP A 277 12.79 22.52 8.69
CA ASP A 277 11.62 23.15 9.32
C ASP A 277 10.52 22.10 9.57
N ALA A 278 10.31 21.21 8.60
CA ALA A 278 9.36 20.10 8.72
C ALA A 278 9.76 19.11 9.84
N ALA A 279 11.02 18.72 9.89
CA ALA A 279 11.53 17.83 10.93
C ALA A 279 11.47 18.47 12.33
N GLU A 280 11.74 19.77 12.43
CA GLU A 280 11.61 20.53 13.69
C GLU A 280 10.15 20.62 14.15
N ASP A 281 9.25 20.92 13.24
CA ASP A 281 7.82 21.00 13.52
C ASP A 281 7.27 19.65 14.00
N PHE A 282 7.67 18.57 13.34
CA PHE A 282 7.29 17.22 13.75
C PHE A 282 7.76 16.89 15.17
N CYS A 283 9.01 17.20 15.51
CA CYS A 283 9.55 17.01 16.88
C CYS A 283 8.74 17.81 17.90
N ARG A 284 8.39 19.07 17.62
CA ARG A 284 7.54 19.89 18.51
C ARG A 284 6.15 19.29 18.76
N HIS A 285 5.56 18.64 17.75
CA HIS A 285 4.32 17.91 17.95
C HIS A 285 4.50 16.72 18.91
N LEU A 286 5.57 15.95 18.76
CA LEU A 286 5.89 14.84 19.68
C LEU A 286 6.15 15.33 21.11
N GLU A 287 6.92 16.41 21.28
CA GLU A 287 7.17 17.06 22.58
C GLU A 287 5.86 17.54 23.23
N THR A 288 4.95 18.13 22.45
CA THR A 288 3.65 18.56 22.91
C THR A 288 2.83 17.39 23.43
N ILE A 289 2.80 16.27 22.70
CA ILE A 289 2.13 15.04 23.14
C ILE A 289 2.78 14.55 24.43
N SER A 290 4.09 14.43 24.48
CA SER A 290 4.84 14.02 25.66
C SER A 290 4.49 14.86 26.89
N SER A 291 4.38 16.20 26.73
CA SER A 291 4.13 17.13 27.81
C SER A 291 2.79 16.91 28.53
N PHE A 292 1.72 16.58 27.79
CA PHE A 292 0.42 16.32 28.42
C PHE A 292 0.22 14.86 28.85
N MET A 293 1.15 13.98 28.49
CA MET A 293 1.19 12.59 28.92
C MET A 293 2.04 12.34 30.16
N VAL A 294 2.70 13.37 30.70
CA VAL A 294 3.67 13.24 31.79
C VAL A 294 3.08 12.62 33.07
N ASP A 295 1.80 12.91 33.36
CA ASP A 295 1.10 12.40 34.54
C ASP A 295 0.45 11.03 34.34
N GLU A 296 0.47 10.50 33.10
CA GLU A 296 -0.10 9.17 32.81
C GLU A 296 0.89 8.07 33.24
N ALA A 297 0.37 6.99 33.80
CA ALA A 297 1.18 5.84 34.23
C ALA A 297 1.67 5.03 33.02
N GLY A 298 2.82 4.36 33.18
CA GLY A 298 3.39 3.42 32.19
C GLY A 298 4.00 4.08 30.97
N ASP A 299 4.43 3.23 30.04
CA ASP A 299 5.03 3.67 28.77
C ASP A 299 3.98 4.22 27.80
N LYS A 300 4.37 5.23 27.07
CA LYS A 300 3.53 5.89 26.06
C LYS A 300 4.14 5.63 24.70
N VAL A 301 3.28 5.34 23.74
CA VAL A 301 3.66 4.97 22.37
C VAL A 301 2.99 5.90 21.39
N ILE A 302 3.75 6.79 20.77
CA ILE A 302 3.24 7.62 19.68
C ILE A 302 3.44 6.86 18.38
N THR A 303 2.34 6.34 17.82
CA THR A 303 2.36 5.50 16.64
C THR A 303 2.18 6.32 15.37
N VAL A 304 3.21 6.32 14.51
CA VAL A 304 3.20 6.96 13.19
C VAL A 304 3.29 5.85 12.14
N ILE A 305 2.29 5.76 11.27
CA ILE A 305 2.22 4.73 10.24
C ILE A 305 1.96 5.39 8.89
N LEU A 306 2.75 5.01 7.90
CA LEU A 306 2.71 5.53 6.53
C LEU A 306 2.86 4.38 5.54
N ASP A 307 2.36 4.56 4.32
CA ASP A 307 2.79 3.77 3.18
C ASP A 307 4.26 4.06 2.87
N GLY A 308 5.03 3.02 2.61
CA GLY A 308 6.46 3.16 2.31
C GLY A 308 6.74 3.58 0.87
N GLU A 309 5.81 3.31 -0.04
CA GLU A 309 5.89 3.62 -1.48
C GLU A 309 5.27 4.97 -1.85
N ASN A 310 4.35 5.49 -1.06
CA ASN A 310 3.64 6.75 -1.31
C ASN A 310 4.39 7.97 -0.75
N ALA A 311 3.92 9.16 -1.09
CA ALA A 311 4.39 10.48 -0.68
C ALA A 311 5.75 10.91 -1.23
N TRP A 312 6.75 10.05 -1.33
CA TRP A 312 8.14 10.42 -1.60
C TRP A 312 8.37 11.02 -2.99
N GLU A 313 7.55 10.68 -3.99
CA GLU A 313 7.60 11.31 -5.31
C GLU A 313 7.21 12.81 -5.29
N TYR A 314 6.42 13.21 -4.29
CA TYR A 314 6.00 14.61 -4.08
C TYR A 314 7.02 15.44 -3.28
N TYR A 315 7.97 14.78 -2.63
CA TYR A 315 9.04 15.47 -1.91
C TYR A 315 10.21 15.81 -2.82
N PRO A 316 10.88 16.97 -2.61
CA PRO A 316 12.19 17.20 -3.21
C PRO A 316 13.15 16.04 -2.90
N ASP A 317 13.90 15.59 -3.90
CA ASP A 317 14.90 14.51 -3.77
C ASP A 317 14.35 13.22 -3.12
N ASN A 318 13.10 12.85 -3.41
CA ASN A 318 12.43 11.67 -2.86
C ASN A 318 12.38 11.66 -1.32
N GLY A 319 12.29 12.82 -0.68
CA GLY A 319 12.26 12.95 0.78
C GLY A 319 13.58 12.70 1.50
N TYR A 320 14.70 12.56 0.76
CA TYR A 320 16.00 12.21 1.33
C TYR A 320 16.45 13.17 2.44
N GLN A 321 16.42 14.50 2.18
CA GLN A 321 16.81 15.51 3.17
C GLN A 321 15.88 15.55 4.37
N PHE A 322 14.57 15.41 4.14
CA PHE A 322 13.58 15.37 5.23
C PHE A 322 13.80 14.16 6.14
N LEU A 323 13.91 12.96 5.57
CA LEU A 323 14.15 11.76 6.36
C LEU A 323 15.46 11.81 7.13
N GLN A 324 16.53 12.32 6.52
CA GLN A 324 17.81 12.51 7.24
C GLN A 324 17.68 13.49 8.41
N ALA A 325 17.02 14.63 8.21
CA ALA A 325 16.80 15.62 9.27
C ALA A 325 15.94 15.04 10.41
N LEU A 326 14.85 14.35 10.04
CA LEU A 326 13.95 13.73 10.99
C LEU A 326 14.63 12.65 11.83
N TYR A 327 15.29 11.68 11.21
CA TYR A 327 15.99 10.61 11.95
C TYR A 327 17.12 11.16 12.80
N ARG A 328 17.90 12.12 12.33
CA ARG A 328 18.94 12.77 13.13
C ARG A 328 18.35 13.40 14.38
N LYS A 329 17.26 14.18 14.27
CA LYS A 329 16.62 14.83 15.41
C LYS A 329 16.05 13.80 16.40
N LEU A 330 15.33 12.80 15.93
CA LEU A 330 14.73 11.78 16.78
C LEU A 330 15.77 10.92 17.50
N THR A 331 16.84 10.51 16.83
CA THR A 331 17.88 9.65 17.44
C THR A 331 18.74 10.37 18.46
N THR A 332 18.77 11.70 18.44
CA THR A 332 19.53 12.53 19.39
C THR A 332 18.64 13.25 20.40
N HIS A 333 17.32 13.03 20.36
CA HIS A 333 16.37 13.70 21.23
C HIS A 333 16.53 13.22 22.69
N PRO A 334 16.60 14.13 23.72
CA PRO A 334 16.82 13.71 25.07
C PRO A 334 15.66 12.95 25.72
N ASP A 335 14.41 13.22 25.30
CA ASP A 335 13.21 12.74 25.98
C ASP A 335 12.34 11.81 25.09
N LEU A 336 12.71 11.60 23.83
CA LEU A 336 12.00 10.72 22.90
C LEU A 336 12.90 9.56 22.51
N VAL A 337 12.36 8.35 22.55
CA VAL A 337 13.07 7.13 22.17
C VAL A 337 12.35 6.51 20.96
N MET A 338 13.09 6.29 19.88
CA MET A 338 12.61 5.48 18.76
C MET A 338 12.62 4.00 19.17
N SER A 339 11.50 3.31 18.96
CA SER A 339 11.35 1.91 19.34
C SER A 339 10.56 1.14 18.29
N THR A 340 10.62 -0.17 18.35
CA THR A 340 9.72 -1.08 17.60
C THR A 340 8.57 -1.52 18.49
N PHE A 341 7.49 -2.02 17.89
CA PHE A 341 6.38 -2.56 18.71
C PHE A 341 6.82 -3.76 19.53
N SER A 342 7.66 -4.64 18.98
CA SER A 342 8.17 -5.81 19.70
C SER A 342 9.01 -5.44 20.93
N ASP A 343 9.78 -4.37 20.88
CA ASP A 343 10.59 -3.91 22.03
C ASP A 343 9.72 -3.36 23.17
N LEU A 344 8.52 -2.88 22.83
CA LEU A 344 7.58 -2.32 23.82
C LEU A 344 6.81 -3.40 24.59
N LEU A 345 6.47 -4.54 23.94
CA LEU A 345 5.60 -5.56 24.52
C LEU A 345 6.08 -6.06 25.90
N PRO A 346 7.37 -6.37 26.13
CA PRO A 346 7.86 -6.80 27.44
C PRO A 346 7.96 -5.67 28.47
N ALA A 347 8.03 -4.42 28.04
CA ALA A 347 8.23 -3.26 28.91
C ALA A 347 6.92 -2.68 29.44
N VAL A 348 5.79 -2.97 28.80
CA VAL A 348 4.49 -2.42 29.19
C VAL A 348 3.95 -3.11 30.43
N GLU A 349 3.74 -2.35 31.49
CA GLU A 349 3.07 -2.85 32.70
C GLU A 349 1.61 -3.23 32.38
N PRO A 350 1.16 -4.46 32.72
CA PRO A 350 -0.19 -4.92 32.38
C PRO A 350 -1.31 -3.96 32.85
N THR A 351 -1.07 -3.23 33.92
CA THR A 351 -2.03 -2.26 34.49
C THR A 351 -2.19 -0.99 33.66
N THR A 352 -1.30 -0.75 32.69
CA THR A 352 -1.34 0.42 31.80
C THR A 352 -1.91 0.11 30.42
N VAL A 353 -2.17 -1.18 30.14
CA VAL A 353 -2.85 -1.62 28.92
C VAL A 353 -4.34 -1.24 29.01
N ILE A 354 -4.85 -0.57 27.97
CA ILE A 354 -6.25 -0.18 27.92
C ILE A 354 -7.07 -1.34 27.39
N PRO A 355 -8.04 -1.88 28.18
CA PRO A 355 -8.92 -2.91 27.70
C PRO A 355 -9.90 -2.35 26.65
N LEU A 356 -10.09 -3.08 25.58
CA LEU A 356 -10.97 -2.74 24.48
C LEU A 356 -12.00 -3.88 24.25
N PRO A 357 -12.99 -4.03 25.13
CA PRO A 357 -13.95 -5.14 25.05
C PRO A 357 -14.81 -5.10 23.77
N VAL A 358 -14.95 -3.94 23.14
CA VAL A 358 -15.63 -3.80 21.85
C VAL A 358 -14.63 -3.27 20.81
N LEU A 359 -14.26 -4.11 19.86
CA LEU A 359 -13.47 -3.71 18.71
C LEU A 359 -14.40 -3.50 17.50
N LYS A 360 -14.52 -2.26 17.05
CA LYS A 360 -15.26 -1.93 15.85
C LYS A 360 -14.45 -2.28 14.60
N ALA A 361 -15.10 -2.95 13.65
CA ALA A 361 -14.45 -3.30 12.40
C ALA A 361 -14.26 -2.07 11.50
N GLY A 362 -13.08 -1.97 10.91
CA GLY A 362 -12.71 -0.87 10.02
C GLY A 362 -11.24 -0.93 9.62
N SER A 363 -10.81 0.03 8.82
CA SER A 363 -9.44 0.18 8.34
C SER A 363 -8.87 1.54 8.74
N TRP A 364 -7.60 1.77 8.44
CA TRP A 364 -6.99 3.10 8.61
C TRP A 364 -7.58 4.13 7.65
N VAL A 365 -8.23 3.69 6.55
CA VAL A 365 -8.90 4.55 5.59
C VAL A 365 -10.31 4.87 6.11
N TYR A 366 -10.53 6.09 6.56
CA TYR A 366 -11.81 6.61 7.07
C TYR A 366 -12.42 5.83 8.25
N GLY A 367 -11.69 4.93 8.90
CA GLY A 367 -12.21 4.07 9.97
C GLY A 367 -13.29 3.08 9.51
N SER A 368 -13.39 2.80 8.22
CA SER A 368 -14.45 1.98 7.61
C SER A 368 -13.91 1.09 6.50
N PHE A 369 -14.80 0.28 5.88
CA PHE A 369 -14.46 -0.49 4.68
C PHE A 369 -15.05 0.09 3.40
N SER A 370 -15.50 1.36 3.41
CA SER A 370 -16.16 2.01 2.26
C SER A 370 -15.32 2.02 0.99
N THR A 371 -14.00 1.98 1.14
CA THR A 371 -13.07 1.91 0.02
C THR A 371 -13.17 0.58 -0.75
N TRP A 372 -13.61 -0.52 -0.10
CA TRP A 372 -13.60 -1.86 -0.70
C TRP A 372 -14.96 -2.50 -0.86
N ILE A 373 -16.00 -2.01 -0.18
CA ILE A 373 -17.35 -2.58 -0.20
C ILE A 373 -18.40 -1.49 0.06
N GLY A 374 -19.67 -1.74 -0.32
CA GLY A 374 -20.76 -0.80 -0.06
C GLY A 374 -21.10 0.11 -1.25
N ASP A 375 -20.24 0.21 -2.24
CA ASP A 375 -20.51 0.84 -3.53
C ASP A 375 -21.06 -0.17 -4.53
N LYS A 376 -21.85 0.29 -5.51
CA LYS A 376 -22.47 -0.56 -6.54
C LYS A 376 -21.46 -1.41 -7.31
N ASP A 377 -20.37 -0.79 -7.77
CA ASP A 377 -19.38 -1.47 -8.62
C ASP A 377 -18.52 -2.42 -7.77
N LYS A 378 -18.17 -2.01 -6.55
CA LYS A 378 -17.45 -2.84 -5.58
C LYS A 378 -18.26 -4.08 -5.19
N ASN A 379 -19.54 -3.90 -4.89
CA ASN A 379 -20.44 -5.00 -4.56
C ASN A 379 -20.61 -5.97 -5.74
N ALA A 380 -20.73 -5.46 -6.97
CA ALA A 380 -20.76 -6.30 -8.17
C ALA A 380 -19.46 -7.09 -8.36
N ALA A 381 -18.31 -6.52 -8.04
CA ALA A 381 -17.03 -7.24 -8.07
C ALA A 381 -16.98 -8.35 -7.01
N TRP A 382 -17.43 -8.08 -5.77
CA TRP A 382 -17.58 -9.12 -4.75
C TRP A 382 -18.49 -10.25 -5.21
N ASP A 383 -19.63 -9.95 -5.84
CA ASP A 383 -20.54 -10.97 -6.36
C ASP A 383 -19.86 -11.86 -7.42
N LEU A 384 -19.06 -11.26 -8.33
CA LEU A 384 -18.26 -12.02 -9.31
C LEU A 384 -17.22 -12.92 -8.64
N LEU A 385 -16.56 -12.43 -7.62
CA LEU A 385 -15.57 -13.19 -6.87
C LEU A 385 -16.22 -14.34 -6.10
N VAL A 386 -17.37 -14.11 -5.45
CA VAL A 386 -18.15 -15.17 -4.76
C VAL A 386 -18.53 -16.28 -5.73
N GLU A 387 -19.03 -15.94 -6.91
CA GLU A 387 -19.38 -16.96 -7.92
C GLU A 387 -18.18 -17.77 -8.40
N ALA A 388 -17.03 -17.11 -8.57
CA ALA A 388 -15.78 -17.79 -8.94
C ALA A 388 -15.33 -18.73 -7.80
N LYS A 389 -15.44 -18.29 -6.54
CA LYS A 389 -15.16 -19.11 -5.36
C LYS A 389 -16.08 -20.31 -5.25
N MET A 390 -17.39 -20.13 -5.43
CA MET A 390 -18.34 -21.25 -5.47
C MET A 390 -18.03 -22.25 -6.58
N CYS A 391 -17.55 -21.78 -7.73
CA CYS A 391 -17.09 -22.65 -8.81
C CYS A 391 -15.83 -23.41 -8.41
N PHE A 392 -14.86 -22.72 -7.79
CA PHE A 392 -13.63 -23.31 -7.26
C PHE A 392 -13.95 -24.42 -6.27
N ASP A 393 -14.79 -24.15 -5.25
CA ASP A 393 -15.14 -25.14 -4.21
C ASP A 393 -15.79 -26.39 -4.80
N ARG A 394 -16.72 -26.24 -5.75
CA ARG A 394 -17.35 -27.39 -6.43
C ARG A 394 -16.34 -28.25 -7.17
N VAL A 395 -15.38 -27.63 -7.86
CA VAL A 395 -14.34 -28.34 -8.61
C VAL A 395 -13.37 -29.04 -7.66
N VAL A 396 -12.94 -28.37 -6.60
CA VAL A 396 -12.04 -28.94 -5.58
C VAL A 396 -12.73 -30.13 -4.91
N SER A 397 -13.98 -30.00 -4.49
CA SER A 397 -14.75 -31.08 -3.84
C SER A 397 -14.97 -32.29 -4.75
N SER A 398 -14.97 -32.10 -6.07
CA SER A 398 -15.10 -33.21 -7.02
C SER A 398 -13.83 -34.05 -7.19
N GLY A 399 -12.68 -33.57 -6.71
CA GLY A 399 -11.38 -34.27 -6.80
C GLY A 399 -10.81 -34.46 -8.21
N VAL A 400 -11.35 -33.75 -9.21
CA VAL A 400 -10.95 -33.94 -10.63
C VAL A 400 -9.61 -33.28 -10.99
N LEU A 401 -9.16 -32.30 -10.20
CA LEU A 401 -7.89 -31.59 -10.47
C LEU A 401 -6.69 -32.37 -9.95
N SER A 402 -5.62 -32.39 -10.74
CA SER A 402 -4.33 -32.85 -10.23
C SER A 402 -3.83 -31.87 -9.14
N GLN A 403 -2.97 -32.37 -8.25
CA GLN A 403 -2.37 -31.55 -7.17
C GLN A 403 -1.70 -30.26 -7.69
N GLN A 404 -0.99 -30.35 -8.82
CA GLN A 404 -0.36 -29.19 -9.44
C GLN A 404 -1.37 -28.17 -9.96
N LYS A 405 -2.46 -28.62 -10.59
CA LYS A 405 -3.53 -27.71 -11.06
C LYS A 405 -4.27 -27.07 -9.89
N LEU A 406 -4.53 -27.83 -8.84
CA LEU A 406 -5.16 -27.34 -7.63
C LEU A 406 -4.29 -26.22 -6.98
N ALA A 407 -2.99 -26.47 -6.81
CA ALA A 407 -2.08 -25.45 -6.26
C ALA A 407 -2.12 -24.15 -7.08
N ARG A 408 -2.04 -24.25 -8.41
CA ARG A 408 -2.12 -23.08 -9.31
C ARG A 408 -3.48 -22.37 -9.25
N ALA A 409 -4.56 -23.11 -9.12
CA ALA A 409 -5.90 -22.52 -9.00
C ALA A 409 -6.08 -21.83 -7.64
N THR A 410 -5.50 -22.39 -6.59
CA THR A 410 -5.51 -21.78 -5.23
C THR A 410 -4.73 -20.47 -5.17
N GLU A 411 -3.55 -20.42 -5.78
CA GLU A 411 -2.77 -19.17 -5.92
C GLU A 411 -3.52 -18.13 -6.79
N GLN A 412 -4.13 -18.57 -7.90
CA GLN A 412 -4.91 -17.69 -8.76
C GLN A 412 -6.14 -17.11 -8.04
N LEU A 413 -6.81 -17.91 -7.20
CA LEU A 413 -7.92 -17.44 -6.37
C LEU A 413 -7.43 -16.36 -5.40
N ALA A 414 -6.27 -16.57 -4.75
CA ALA A 414 -5.69 -15.58 -3.84
C ALA A 414 -5.40 -14.23 -4.52
N VAL A 415 -4.93 -14.25 -5.77
CA VAL A 415 -4.78 -13.02 -6.56
C VAL A 415 -6.13 -12.32 -6.78
N CYS A 416 -7.21 -13.08 -7.01
CA CYS A 416 -8.55 -12.50 -7.19
C CYS A 416 -9.12 -11.91 -5.88
N GLU A 417 -8.68 -12.39 -4.71
CA GLU A 417 -9.09 -11.94 -3.38
C GLU A 417 -8.38 -10.66 -2.90
N GLY A 418 -7.40 -10.16 -3.66
CA GLY A 418 -6.65 -8.95 -3.33
C GLY A 418 -7.52 -7.69 -3.24
N SER A 419 -7.10 -6.76 -2.40
CA SER A 419 -7.86 -5.52 -2.13
C SER A 419 -7.82 -4.49 -3.24
N ASP A 420 -6.78 -4.48 -4.08
CA ASP A 420 -6.55 -3.46 -5.10
C ASP A 420 -7.69 -3.32 -6.09
N TRP A 421 -8.33 -4.44 -6.47
CA TRP A 421 -9.48 -4.41 -7.38
C TRP A 421 -10.59 -3.51 -6.85
N PHE A 422 -10.97 -3.71 -5.59
CA PHE A 422 -12.04 -2.98 -4.93
C PHE A 422 -11.65 -1.53 -4.63
N TRP A 423 -10.38 -1.25 -4.35
CA TRP A 423 -9.87 0.11 -4.18
C TRP A 423 -10.18 0.98 -5.40
N TRP A 424 -9.84 0.48 -6.58
CA TRP A 424 -9.94 1.25 -7.82
C TRP A 424 -11.35 1.35 -8.39
N PHE A 425 -12.29 0.45 -8.04
CA PHE A 425 -13.65 0.49 -8.57
C PHE A 425 -14.47 1.62 -7.98
N GLY A 426 -15.38 2.19 -8.80
CA GLY A 426 -16.29 3.27 -8.46
C GLY A 426 -16.09 4.53 -9.27
N ASP A 427 -17.13 5.36 -9.32
CA ASP A 427 -17.19 6.56 -10.17
C ASP A 427 -16.27 7.70 -9.70
N PHE A 428 -15.70 7.62 -8.49
CA PHE A 428 -14.81 8.61 -7.92
C PHE A 428 -13.35 8.44 -8.31
N ASN A 429 -12.97 7.34 -8.92
CA ASN A 429 -11.62 7.09 -9.42
C ASN A 429 -11.47 7.47 -10.90
N PRO A 430 -10.24 7.82 -11.37
CA PRO A 430 -9.99 8.16 -12.76
C PRO A 430 -10.33 7.00 -13.70
N SER A 431 -11.02 7.30 -14.81
CA SER A 431 -11.51 6.29 -15.75
C SER A 431 -10.41 5.42 -16.35
N ASP A 432 -9.20 5.96 -16.58
CA ASP A 432 -8.07 5.17 -17.10
C ASP A 432 -7.58 4.13 -16.10
N SER A 433 -7.41 4.52 -14.83
CA SER A 433 -7.02 3.60 -13.76
C SER A 433 -8.08 2.53 -13.55
N VAL A 434 -9.36 2.94 -13.45
CA VAL A 434 -10.48 2.00 -13.29
C VAL A 434 -10.53 1.00 -14.44
N ARG A 435 -10.38 1.44 -15.69
CA ARG A 435 -10.38 0.57 -16.87
C ARG A 435 -9.27 -0.49 -16.79
N ASP A 436 -8.06 -0.08 -16.40
CA ASP A 436 -6.91 -0.97 -16.35
C ASP A 436 -7.09 -2.02 -15.24
N PHE A 437 -7.52 -1.61 -14.03
CA PHE A 437 -7.78 -2.52 -12.92
C PHE A 437 -9.00 -3.42 -13.17
N ASP A 438 -10.09 -2.91 -13.77
CA ASP A 438 -11.24 -3.72 -14.18
C ASP A 438 -10.84 -4.81 -15.17
N GLN A 439 -10.06 -4.45 -16.19
CA GLN A 439 -9.58 -5.42 -17.15
C GLN A 439 -8.69 -6.50 -16.52
N LEU A 440 -7.79 -6.12 -15.62
CA LEU A 440 -6.92 -7.06 -14.91
C LEU A 440 -7.75 -7.99 -14.01
N PHE A 441 -8.65 -7.47 -13.20
CA PHE A 441 -9.54 -8.27 -12.33
C PHE A 441 -10.30 -9.32 -13.11
N ARG A 442 -10.98 -8.91 -14.20
CA ARG A 442 -11.72 -9.86 -15.05
C ARG A 442 -10.81 -10.90 -15.70
N ARG A 443 -9.60 -10.52 -16.13
CA ARG A 443 -8.60 -11.47 -16.65
C ARG A 443 -8.18 -12.49 -15.60
N HIS A 444 -7.98 -12.06 -14.36
CA HIS A 444 -7.63 -12.96 -13.26
C HIS A 444 -8.77 -13.92 -12.93
N LEU A 445 -10.01 -13.47 -12.90
CA LEU A 445 -11.18 -14.34 -12.75
C LEU A 445 -11.32 -15.32 -13.94
N ILE A 446 -11.20 -14.86 -15.18
CA ILE A 446 -11.22 -15.72 -16.38
C ILE A 446 -10.12 -16.78 -16.27
N ARG A 447 -8.92 -16.40 -15.84
CA ARG A 447 -7.81 -17.32 -15.65
C ARG A 447 -8.12 -18.37 -14.59
N LEU A 448 -8.77 -18.00 -13.49
CA LEU A 448 -9.22 -18.95 -12.47
C LEU A 448 -10.17 -19.99 -13.08
N TYR A 449 -11.22 -19.56 -13.81
CA TYR A 449 -12.14 -20.50 -14.48
C TYR A 449 -11.40 -21.45 -15.44
N GLN A 450 -10.42 -20.95 -16.19
CA GLN A 450 -9.60 -21.77 -17.10
C GLN A 450 -8.79 -22.82 -16.35
N LEU A 451 -8.17 -22.46 -15.21
CA LEU A 451 -7.42 -23.41 -14.38
C LEU A 451 -8.34 -24.47 -13.76
N LEU A 452 -9.59 -24.12 -13.48
CA LEU A 452 -10.64 -25.03 -13.04
C LEU A 452 -11.25 -25.90 -14.17
N GLU A 453 -10.79 -25.72 -15.41
CA GLU A 453 -11.34 -26.37 -16.61
C GLU A 453 -12.83 -26.07 -16.82
N LYS A 454 -13.23 -24.84 -16.50
CA LYS A 454 -14.60 -24.33 -16.67
C LYS A 454 -14.65 -23.18 -17.67
N ILE A 455 -15.80 -23.03 -18.32
CA ILE A 455 -16.05 -21.91 -19.23
C ILE A 455 -16.34 -20.67 -18.39
N PRO A 456 -15.57 -19.58 -18.57
CA PRO A 456 -15.84 -18.33 -17.87
C PRO A 456 -17.23 -17.77 -18.17
N PRO A 457 -17.95 -17.22 -17.17
CA PRO A 457 -19.25 -16.58 -17.40
C PRO A 457 -19.18 -15.43 -18.42
N GLN A 458 -20.20 -15.30 -19.28
CA GLN A 458 -20.26 -14.25 -20.30
C GLN A 458 -20.17 -12.82 -19.73
N LYS A 459 -20.68 -12.59 -18.52
CA LYS A 459 -20.63 -11.30 -17.85
C LYS A 459 -19.20 -10.79 -17.60
N LEU A 460 -18.18 -11.66 -17.52
CA LEU A 460 -16.79 -11.27 -17.42
C LEU A 460 -16.23 -10.62 -18.71
N LYS A 461 -16.99 -10.59 -19.80
CA LYS A 461 -16.62 -9.83 -21.00
C LYS A 461 -16.95 -8.34 -20.91
N ASN A 462 -17.86 -7.97 -20.02
CA ASN A 462 -18.28 -6.60 -19.83
C ASN A 462 -17.56 -5.98 -18.63
N PRO A 463 -17.19 -4.70 -18.68
CA PRO A 463 -16.64 -3.99 -17.54
C PRO A 463 -17.59 -4.01 -16.33
N VAL A 464 -17.02 -4.10 -15.14
CA VAL A 464 -17.71 -4.02 -13.83
C VAL A 464 -17.82 -2.56 -13.41
N SER A 465 -16.76 -1.79 -13.65
CA SER A 465 -16.64 -0.39 -13.28
C SER A 465 -16.05 0.43 -14.42
N HIS A 466 -16.42 1.71 -14.51
CA HIS A 466 -15.98 2.62 -15.58
C HIS A 466 -15.14 3.78 -15.07
N GLY A 467 -15.30 4.16 -13.79
CA GLY A 467 -14.72 5.37 -13.27
C GLY A 467 -15.37 6.64 -13.83
N GLY A 468 -14.91 7.79 -13.41
CA GLY A 468 -15.44 9.08 -13.85
C GLY A 468 -14.90 10.25 -13.02
N GLY A 469 -14.13 9.94 -11.97
CA GLY A 469 -13.52 10.94 -11.08
C GLY A 469 -12.25 11.55 -11.65
N ASP A 470 -11.84 12.66 -11.05
CA ASP A 470 -10.57 13.29 -11.33
C ASP A 470 -9.40 12.50 -10.72
N ALA A 471 -8.24 12.57 -11.35
CA ALA A 471 -7.01 12.03 -10.79
C ALA A 471 -6.58 12.87 -9.58
N GLU A 472 -6.92 12.42 -8.37
CA GLU A 472 -6.39 13.02 -7.15
C GLU A 472 -5.07 12.33 -6.77
N ASN A 473 -4.00 13.10 -6.68
CA ASN A 473 -2.69 12.72 -6.14
C ASN A 473 -2.25 11.28 -6.45
N ALA A 474 -2.32 10.86 -7.71
CA ALA A 474 -1.82 9.57 -8.21
C ALA A 474 -2.23 8.32 -7.39
N GLY A 475 -3.44 8.30 -6.83
CA GLY A 475 -3.97 7.15 -6.08
C GLY A 475 -3.78 7.20 -4.57
N THR A 476 -3.31 8.31 -4.02
CA THR A 476 -3.29 8.53 -2.57
C THR A 476 -4.68 8.90 -2.04
N MET A 477 -4.94 8.62 -0.76
CA MET A 477 -6.24 8.83 -0.10
C MET A 477 -6.81 10.22 -0.34
N ARG A 478 -8.12 10.29 -0.66
CA ARG A 478 -8.88 11.54 -0.63
C ARG A 478 -8.96 12.06 0.81
N ARG A 479 -8.71 13.35 1.00
CA ARG A 479 -9.21 14.07 2.17
C ARG A 479 -10.62 14.58 1.85
N ASN A 480 -11.61 14.21 2.65
CA ASN A 480 -12.89 14.90 2.70
C ASN A 480 -12.74 16.24 3.40
#